data_eee49077b6f418dbaffccfb449288b25
#
_entry.id   eee49077b6f418dbaffccfb449288b25
#
_cell.length_a   1.000
_cell.length_b   1.000
_cell.length_c   1.000
_cell.angle_alpha   90.00
_cell.angle_beta   90.00
_cell.angle_gamma   90.00
#
_symmetry.space_group_name_H-M   'P 1'
#
loop_
_entity.id
_entity.type
_entity.pdbx_description
1 polymer ?
#
loop_
_entity_poly.entity_id
_entity_poly.type
_entity_poly.pdbx_seq_one_letter_code
_entity_poly.pdbx_strand_id
1 'polypeptide(L)'
;MQTTYIWNKLNLRRNKVVLSGLVFFLAAIPAFGQGMFGLSSAASSDNKTFSYGFFLAAHNSTYQMKYSELFFDENASSNVRSVQPKYTPGFSLGFLGMLQFHDQLILLFTPKVGFYEYKTEVTYFTDQVGEIPVGGDMINEGNNRGRIVEYSSEATMVELPLLLKYRSIRFNNTRMYFLGGGSYQFRTKAQDEANVDDIVMTGRDVSVEAGMGFEIYFKYFKFAPEIRFSHGLMNAYQVENTRPDLQTAIESIRRKSITVYLNFQ
;
A
#
# COMPACT_ATOMS: atom_id res chain seq x y z
N MET A 1 12.97 -50.84 6.85
CA MET A 1 13.40 -49.51 6.36
C MET A 1 12.95 -49.25 4.91
N GLN A 2 11.67 -49.23 4.60
CA GLN A 2 11.16 -48.99 3.23
C GLN A 2 10.03 -47.99 3.09
N THR A 3 9.63 -47.30 4.18
CA THR A 3 8.49 -46.38 4.17
C THR A 3 8.83 -44.95 3.75
N THR A 4 10.08 -44.52 3.82
CA THR A 4 10.49 -43.13 3.52
C THR A 4 10.56 -42.82 2.01
N TYR A 5 10.71 -43.82 1.16
CA TYR A 5 10.88 -43.62 -0.28
C TYR A 5 9.56 -43.36 -1.02
N ILE A 6 8.44 -43.87 -0.47
CA ILE A 6 7.12 -43.72 -1.07
C ILE A 6 6.58 -42.29 -0.87
N TRP A 7 6.86 -41.68 0.29
CA TRP A 7 6.43 -40.33 0.61
C TRP A 7 7.11 -39.25 -0.24
N ASN A 8 8.40 -39.43 -0.55
CA ASN A 8 9.13 -38.50 -1.43
C ASN A 8 8.62 -38.55 -2.89
N LYS A 9 8.23 -39.72 -3.38
CA LYS A 9 7.62 -39.86 -4.72
C LYS A 9 6.21 -39.27 -4.79
N LEU A 10 5.45 -39.36 -3.70
CA LEU A 10 4.11 -38.75 -3.60
C LEU A 10 4.18 -37.23 -3.56
N ASN A 11 5.15 -36.64 -2.86
CA ASN A 11 5.35 -35.19 -2.84
C ASN A 11 5.75 -34.61 -4.20
N LEU A 12 6.60 -35.29 -4.95
CA LEU A 12 6.96 -34.91 -6.32
C LEU A 12 5.78 -34.98 -7.29
N ARG A 13 4.87 -35.97 -7.11
CA ARG A 13 3.67 -36.08 -7.92
C ARG A 13 2.62 -35.03 -7.51
N ARG A 14 2.51 -34.69 -6.23
CA ARG A 14 1.60 -33.66 -5.73
C ARG A 14 1.91 -32.30 -6.34
N ASN A 15 3.18 -31.90 -6.39
CA ASN A 15 3.59 -30.64 -7.02
C ASN A 15 3.31 -30.64 -8.54
N LYS A 16 3.49 -31.78 -9.22
CA LYS A 16 3.15 -31.92 -10.63
C LYS A 16 1.64 -31.89 -10.88
N VAL A 17 0.85 -32.47 -9.99
CA VAL A 17 -0.64 -32.45 -10.08
C VAL A 17 -1.13 -31.03 -9.79
N VAL A 18 -0.59 -30.33 -8.80
CA VAL A 18 -0.93 -28.93 -8.51
C VAL A 18 -0.52 -28.03 -9.68
N LEU A 19 0.69 -28.22 -10.23
CA LEU A 19 1.16 -27.47 -11.39
C LEU A 19 0.32 -27.74 -12.64
N SER A 20 -0.03 -29.02 -12.92
CA SER A 20 -0.89 -29.36 -14.06
C SER A 20 -2.33 -28.87 -13.85
N GLY A 21 -2.85 -28.89 -12.63
CA GLY A 21 -4.13 -28.30 -12.27
C GLY A 21 -4.14 -26.78 -12.46
N LEU A 22 -3.06 -26.10 -12.05
CA LEU A 22 -2.88 -24.67 -12.26
C LEU A 22 -2.80 -24.31 -13.75
N VAL A 23 -2.02 -25.09 -14.54
CA VAL A 23 -1.92 -24.92 -15.99
C VAL A 23 -3.24 -25.18 -16.69
N PHE A 24 -3.99 -26.21 -16.25
CA PHE A 24 -5.32 -26.52 -16.79
C PHE A 24 -6.34 -25.42 -16.43
N PHE A 25 -6.27 -24.88 -15.22
CA PHE A 25 -7.10 -23.75 -14.80
C PHE A 25 -6.78 -22.48 -15.60
N LEU A 26 -5.50 -22.18 -15.80
CA LEU A 26 -5.05 -21.05 -16.65
C LEU A 26 -5.39 -21.27 -18.13
N ALA A 27 -5.38 -22.50 -18.63
CA ALA A 27 -5.77 -22.83 -20.00
C ALA A 27 -7.30 -22.83 -20.22
N ALA A 28 -8.10 -23.04 -19.17
CA ALA A 28 -9.56 -22.96 -19.24
C ALA A 28 -10.08 -21.51 -19.29
N ILE A 29 -9.29 -20.53 -18.83
CA ILE A 29 -9.66 -19.12 -18.88
C ILE A 29 -9.93 -18.62 -20.31
N PRO A 30 -9.13 -18.96 -21.37
CA PRO A 30 -9.45 -18.55 -22.74
C PRO A 30 -10.72 -19.16 -23.32
N ALA A 31 -11.20 -20.32 -22.82
CA ALA A 31 -12.43 -20.92 -23.34
C ALA A 31 -13.70 -20.09 -23.00
N PHE A 32 -13.68 -19.34 -21.90
CA PHE A 32 -14.71 -18.35 -21.56
C PHE A 32 -14.47 -16.99 -22.24
N GLY A 33 -13.30 -16.76 -22.84
CA GLY A 33 -12.84 -15.47 -23.32
C GLY A 33 -13.37 -15.07 -24.71
N GLN A 34 -13.90 -16.00 -25.50
CA GLN A 34 -14.34 -15.67 -26.88
C GLN A 34 -15.61 -14.81 -26.94
N GLY A 35 -16.38 -14.74 -25.86
CA GLY A 35 -17.48 -13.78 -25.71
C GLY A 35 -17.11 -12.50 -24.96
N MET A 36 -15.96 -12.47 -24.26
CA MET A 36 -15.56 -11.36 -23.39
C MET A 36 -14.72 -10.28 -24.10
N PHE A 37 -14.09 -10.62 -25.23
CA PHE A 37 -13.33 -9.69 -26.07
C PHE A 37 -14.14 -9.08 -27.22
N GLY A 38 -15.45 -9.32 -27.29
CA GLY A 38 -16.31 -8.68 -28.26
C GLY A 38 -16.28 -7.16 -28.08
N LEU A 39 -15.92 -6.45 -29.14
CA LEU A 39 -15.93 -5.00 -29.30
C LEU A 39 -17.35 -4.42 -29.12
N SER A 40 -17.90 -4.52 -27.90
CA SER A 40 -19.13 -3.85 -27.55
C SER A 40 -18.84 -2.41 -27.21
N SER A 41 -19.60 -1.47 -27.79
CA SER A 41 -19.48 -0.05 -27.42
C SER A 41 -19.61 0.11 -25.89
N ALA A 42 -18.89 1.05 -25.32
CA ALA A 42 -18.88 1.29 -23.88
C ALA A 42 -20.29 1.52 -23.27
N ALA A 43 -21.29 1.88 -24.09
CA ALA A 43 -22.70 1.94 -23.69
C ALA A 43 -23.29 0.56 -23.33
N SER A 44 -22.79 -0.52 -23.93
CA SER A 44 -23.20 -1.91 -23.61
C SER A 44 -22.42 -2.49 -22.40
N SER A 45 -21.36 -1.81 -21.95
CA SER A 45 -20.53 -2.26 -20.82
C SER A 45 -21.23 -2.13 -19.46
N ASP A 46 -22.27 -1.31 -19.36
CA ASP A 46 -23.00 -1.08 -18.09
C ASP A 46 -23.77 -2.30 -17.58
N ASN A 47 -24.11 -3.24 -18.47
CA ASN A 47 -24.90 -4.43 -18.12
C ASN A 47 -24.05 -5.70 -17.93
N LYS A 48 -22.71 -5.57 -17.95
CA LYS A 48 -21.83 -6.73 -17.73
C LYS A 48 -21.68 -7.01 -16.24
N THR A 49 -22.01 -8.23 -15.85
CA THR A 49 -21.81 -8.71 -14.47
C THR A 49 -20.35 -8.66 -14.05
N PHE A 50 -19.42 -8.91 -14.99
CA PHE A 50 -17.98 -8.85 -14.76
C PHE A 50 -17.30 -7.92 -15.75
N SER A 51 -16.48 -7.00 -15.24
CA SER A 51 -15.68 -6.09 -16.03
C SER A 51 -14.26 -6.04 -15.47
N TYR A 52 -13.31 -5.72 -16.31
CA TYR A 52 -11.91 -5.60 -15.94
C TYR A 52 -11.26 -4.39 -16.62
N GLY A 53 -10.11 -4.02 -16.13
CA GLY A 53 -9.33 -2.93 -16.69
C GLY A 53 -7.97 -2.85 -16.03
N PHE A 54 -7.28 -1.76 -16.27
CA PHE A 54 -6.00 -1.44 -15.64
C PHE A 54 -6.02 0.00 -15.15
N PHE A 55 -5.08 0.33 -14.29
CA PHE A 55 -4.93 1.69 -13.79
C PHE A 55 -3.47 2.05 -13.56
N LEU A 56 -3.24 3.34 -13.61
CA LEU A 56 -2.04 4.00 -13.12
C LEU A 56 -2.45 4.90 -11.97
N ALA A 57 -1.62 4.98 -10.94
CA ALA A 57 -1.90 5.82 -9.81
C ALA A 57 -0.65 6.54 -9.30
N ALA A 58 -0.83 7.78 -8.88
CA ALA A 58 0.15 8.55 -8.16
C ALA A 58 -0.33 8.74 -6.73
N HIS A 59 0.55 8.53 -5.78
CA HIS A 59 0.20 8.68 -4.37
C HIS A 59 1.17 9.59 -3.64
N ASN A 60 0.69 10.18 -2.56
CA ASN A 60 1.47 10.91 -1.60
C ASN A 60 1.32 10.21 -0.24
N SER A 61 2.44 9.66 0.26
CA SER A 61 2.46 8.77 1.42
C SER A 61 3.14 9.44 2.61
N THR A 62 2.67 9.13 3.79
CA THR A 62 3.28 9.56 5.05
C THR A 62 2.95 8.58 6.16
N TYR A 63 3.49 8.82 7.35
CA TYR A 63 3.16 8.09 8.57
C TYR A 63 2.34 8.95 9.53
N GLN A 64 1.49 8.30 10.29
CA GLN A 64 1.02 8.84 11.56
C GLN A 64 1.87 8.22 12.66
N MET A 65 2.64 9.03 13.35
CA MET A 65 3.42 8.62 14.50
C MET A 65 2.74 9.03 15.80
N LYS A 66 2.86 8.17 16.81
CA LYS A 66 2.51 8.48 18.20
C LYS A 66 3.79 8.43 19.00
N TYR A 67 4.07 9.50 19.73
CA TYR A 67 5.20 9.55 20.67
C TYR A 67 4.93 8.67 21.88
N SER A 68 6.00 8.08 22.41
CA SER A 68 5.97 7.34 23.67
C SER A 68 5.79 8.30 24.85
N GLU A 69 5.20 7.81 25.94
CA GLU A 69 5.14 8.56 27.19
C GLU A 69 6.54 8.88 27.73
N LEU A 70 7.50 8.00 27.52
CA LEU A 70 8.91 8.19 27.91
C LEU A 70 9.58 9.35 27.17
N PHE A 71 9.06 9.74 26.01
CA PHE A 71 9.59 10.89 25.25
C PHE A 71 9.39 12.23 26.00
N PHE A 72 8.37 12.32 26.83
CA PHE A 72 8.02 13.51 27.60
C PHE A 72 8.60 13.50 29.03
N ASP A 73 9.29 12.44 29.43
CA ASP A 73 9.89 12.33 30.76
C ASP A 73 11.24 13.11 30.78
N GLU A 74 11.35 14.10 31.65
CA GLU A 74 12.57 14.88 31.83
C GLU A 74 13.79 14.05 32.27
N ASN A 75 13.54 12.87 32.85
CA ASN A 75 14.60 11.95 33.28
C ASN A 75 15.01 10.95 32.18
N ALA A 76 14.28 10.90 31.08
CA ALA A 76 14.65 10.06 29.97
C ALA A 76 15.79 10.72 29.18
N SER A 77 16.95 10.05 29.13
CA SER A 77 18.13 10.51 28.36
C SER A 77 17.91 10.37 26.84
N SER A 78 16.85 10.98 26.32
CA SER A 78 16.58 11.00 24.89
C SER A 78 17.26 12.20 24.23
N ASN A 79 18.20 11.94 23.32
CA ASN A 79 18.83 13.00 22.52
C ASN A 79 17.90 13.51 21.41
N VAL A 80 16.73 12.90 21.23
CA VAL A 80 15.76 13.22 20.18
C VAL A 80 14.85 14.34 20.65
N ARG A 81 14.83 15.45 19.88
CA ARG A 81 13.97 16.61 20.15
C ARG A 81 12.60 16.48 19.45
N SER A 82 12.59 16.00 18.21
CA SER A 82 11.36 15.78 17.46
C SER A 82 11.55 14.76 16.34
N VAL A 83 10.49 14.05 16.02
CA VAL A 83 10.42 13.11 14.90
C VAL A 83 9.24 13.51 14.02
N GLN A 84 9.51 13.93 12.79
CA GLN A 84 8.48 14.44 11.88
C GLN A 84 8.44 13.63 10.58
N PRO A 85 7.37 12.87 10.32
CA PRO A 85 7.21 12.20 9.05
C PRO A 85 6.89 13.20 7.94
N LYS A 86 7.56 13.04 6.79
CA LYS A 86 7.31 13.86 5.61
C LYS A 86 6.39 13.16 4.62
N TYR A 87 5.70 13.96 3.82
CA TYR A 87 4.95 13.45 2.68
C TYR A 87 5.89 13.18 1.53
N THR A 88 5.84 11.98 0.99
CA THR A 88 6.67 11.54 -0.13
C THR A 88 5.83 11.05 -1.29
N PRO A 89 6.11 11.51 -2.50
CA PRO A 89 5.41 11.05 -3.69
C PRO A 89 5.85 9.63 -4.06
N GLY A 90 4.93 8.88 -4.65
CA GLY A 90 5.18 7.57 -5.20
C GLY A 90 4.19 7.26 -6.31
N PHE A 91 4.33 6.11 -6.92
CA PHE A 91 3.43 5.68 -7.98
C PHE A 91 3.08 4.19 -7.81
N SER A 92 1.96 3.82 -8.40
CA SER A 92 1.53 2.43 -8.44
C SER A 92 0.81 2.12 -9.73
N LEU A 93 0.82 0.84 -10.08
CA LEU A 93 0.14 0.32 -11.26
C LEU A 93 -0.54 -1.00 -10.91
N GLY A 94 -1.63 -1.30 -11.58
CA GLY A 94 -2.36 -2.52 -11.27
C GLY A 94 -3.51 -2.78 -12.22
N PHE A 95 -4.23 -3.83 -11.87
CA PHE A 95 -5.43 -4.25 -12.58
C PHE A 95 -6.66 -3.97 -11.73
N LEU A 96 -7.80 -3.83 -12.38
CA LEU A 96 -9.06 -3.74 -11.70
C LEU A 96 -10.01 -4.83 -12.23
N GLY A 97 -10.68 -5.49 -11.29
CA GLY A 97 -11.76 -6.40 -11.55
C GLY A 97 -13.01 -5.89 -10.85
N MET A 98 -14.12 -5.89 -11.54
CA MET A 98 -15.39 -5.39 -11.04
C MET A 98 -16.45 -6.47 -11.18
N LEU A 99 -17.14 -6.76 -10.09
CA LEU A 99 -18.31 -7.63 -10.07
C LEU A 99 -19.55 -6.81 -9.73
N GLN A 100 -20.44 -6.68 -10.69
CA GLN A 100 -21.66 -5.92 -10.54
C GLN A 100 -22.77 -6.80 -9.99
N PHE A 101 -23.28 -6.45 -8.81
CA PHE A 101 -24.43 -7.11 -8.19
C PHE A 101 -25.75 -6.38 -8.49
N HIS A 102 -25.67 -5.06 -8.62
CA HIS A 102 -26.78 -4.17 -8.87
C HIS A 102 -26.32 -3.00 -9.73
N ASP A 103 -27.23 -2.31 -10.41
CA ASP A 103 -26.89 -1.17 -11.26
C ASP A 103 -26.08 -0.08 -10.56
N GLN A 104 -26.24 0.05 -9.25
CA GLN A 104 -25.55 1.04 -8.43
C GLN A 104 -24.47 0.43 -7.54
N LEU A 105 -24.42 -0.89 -7.37
CA LEU A 105 -23.53 -1.55 -6.41
C LEU A 105 -22.56 -2.52 -7.09
N ILE A 106 -21.28 -2.27 -6.93
CA ILE A 106 -20.19 -3.02 -7.56
C ILE A 106 -19.17 -3.39 -6.49
N LEU A 107 -18.75 -4.65 -6.49
CA LEU A 107 -17.55 -5.07 -5.78
C LEU A 107 -16.34 -4.84 -6.67
N LEU A 108 -15.38 -4.10 -6.17
CA LEU A 108 -14.17 -3.70 -6.87
C LEU A 108 -12.96 -4.35 -6.20
N PHE A 109 -12.18 -5.10 -6.97
CA PHE A 109 -10.90 -5.67 -6.56
C PHE A 109 -9.80 -5.05 -7.41
N THR A 110 -8.82 -4.39 -6.75
CA THR A 110 -7.78 -3.61 -7.46
C THR A 110 -6.36 -3.99 -7.01
N PRO A 111 -5.89 -5.22 -7.35
CA PRO A 111 -4.53 -5.62 -7.04
C PRO A 111 -3.52 -4.66 -7.70
N LYS A 112 -2.55 -4.21 -6.91
CA LYS A 112 -1.53 -3.24 -7.38
C LYS A 112 -0.16 -3.51 -6.81
N VAL A 113 0.84 -3.07 -7.56
CA VAL A 113 2.22 -2.91 -7.08
C VAL A 113 2.49 -1.42 -6.94
N GLY A 114 2.92 -1.01 -5.76
CA GLY A 114 3.24 0.37 -5.45
C GLY A 114 4.70 0.52 -5.05
N PHE A 115 5.30 1.64 -5.48
CA PHE A 115 6.65 2.04 -5.14
C PHE A 115 6.56 3.24 -4.21
N TYR A 116 6.97 3.00 -2.96
CA TYR A 116 6.85 3.94 -1.86
C TYR A 116 8.24 4.39 -1.42
N GLU A 117 8.37 5.65 -1.14
CA GLU A 117 9.47 6.21 -0.38
C GLU A 117 8.88 6.81 0.89
N TYR A 118 9.53 6.60 2.02
CA TYR A 118 9.10 7.16 3.30
C TYR A 118 10.26 7.94 3.91
N LYS A 119 10.01 9.20 4.22
CA LYS A 119 11.00 10.09 4.81
C LYS A 119 10.57 10.53 6.19
N THR A 120 11.51 10.49 7.11
CA THR A 120 11.32 10.95 8.48
C THR A 120 12.46 11.88 8.86
N GLU A 121 12.12 13.09 9.27
CA GLU A 121 13.07 14.07 9.77
C GLU A 121 13.13 13.95 11.29
N VAL A 122 14.34 13.71 11.79
CA VAL A 122 14.61 13.64 13.22
C VAL A 122 15.51 14.81 13.62
N THR A 123 15.05 15.58 14.58
CA THR A 123 15.83 16.68 15.18
C THR A 123 16.44 16.21 16.49
N TYR A 124 17.74 16.37 16.65
CA TYR A 124 18.51 16.01 17.85
C TYR A 124 18.94 17.26 18.62
N PHE A 125 19.05 17.14 19.96
CA PHE A 125 19.70 18.16 20.78
C PHE A 125 21.21 18.06 20.60
N THR A 126 21.89 19.19 20.49
CA THR A 126 23.36 19.25 20.27
C THR A 126 24.17 19.19 21.56
N ASP A 127 23.54 19.45 22.70
CA ASP A 127 24.26 19.64 23.99
C ASP A 127 24.38 18.33 24.80
N GLN A 128 23.85 17.21 24.29
CA GLN A 128 23.94 15.93 24.97
C GLN A 128 25.03 15.04 24.34
N VAL A 129 25.88 14.49 25.19
CA VAL A 129 26.96 13.57 24.85
C VAL A 129 26.34 12.17 24.54
N GLY A 130 25.89 12.00 23.32
CA GLY A 130 25.44 10.72 22.77
C GLY A 130 25.99 10.58 21.34
N GLU A 131 26.00 9.38 20.81
CA GLU A 131 26.38 9.12 19.41
C GLU A 131 25.35 9.75 18.46
N ILE A 132 25.54 11.03 18.16
CA ILE A 132 24.75 11.73 17.14
C ILE A 132 25.19 11.17 15.78
N PRO A 133 24.26 10.74 14.92
CA PRO A 133 24.60 10.26 13.59
C PRO A 133 25.47 11.25 12.82
N VAL A 134 26.50 10.76 12.18
CA VAL A 134 27.37 11.57 11.34
C VAL A 134 26.61 11.88 10.04
N GLY A 135 26.17 13.12 9.86
CA GLY A 135 25.38 13.57 8.70
C GLY A 135 24.26 14.55 9.12
N GLY A 136 23.63 15.19 8.16
CA GLY A 136 22.53 16.13 8.38
C GLY A 136 22.93 17.59 8.58
N ASP A 137 21.94 18.46 8.53
CA ASP A 137 22.10 19.91 8.59
C ASP A 137 22.06 20.42 10.03
N MET A 138 22.98 21.36 10.34
CA MET A 138 23.04 22.00 11.66
C MET A 138 22.08 23.20 11.72
N ILE A 139 21.20 23.21 12.73
CA ILE A 139 20.38 24.38 13.04
C ILE A 139 21.13 25.25 14.05
N ASN A 140 21.38 26.49 13.68
CA ASN A 140 21.97 27.53 14.55
C ASN A 140 21.04 28.75 14.63
N GLU A 141 19.88 28.59 15.28
CA GLU A 141 18.95 29.70 15.53
C GLU A 141 19.05 30.14 17.00
N GLY A 142 19.86 31.13 17.29
CA GLY A 142 19.99 31.70 18.62
C GLY A 142 20.47 30.74 19.68
N ASN A 143 19.70 30.58 20.77
CA ASN A 143 19.95 29.60 21.84
C ASN A 143 19.50 28.15 21.48
N ASN A 144 18.97 27.95 20.29
CA ASN A 144 18.42 26.68 19.83
C ASN A 144 19.42 26.00 18.90
N ARG A 145 20.36 25.26 19.45
CA ARG A 145 21.27 24.40 18.68
C ARG A 145 20.68 23.02 18.52
N GLY A 146 20.65 22.53 17.31
CA GLY A 146 20.14 21.22 17.00
C GLY A 146 20.72 20.67 15.71
N ARG A 147 20.58 19.38 15.49
CA ARG A 147 20.95 18.71 14.25
C ARG A 147 19.75 18.04 13.65
N ILE A 148 19.49 18.27 12.38
CA ILE A 148 18.43 17.60 11.62
C ILE A 148 19.07 16.49 10.80
N VAL A 149 18.50 15.29 10.92
CA VAL A 149 18.87 14.12 10.11
C VAL A 149 17.61 13.60 9.43
N GLU A 150 17.69 13.41 8.12
CA GLU A 150 16.61 12.82 7.33
C GLU A 150 16.89 11.33 7.12
N TYR A 151 15.97 10.49 7.53
CA TYR A 151 15.97 9.04 7.29
C TYR A 151 15.00 8.72 6.18
N SER A 152 15.45 7.99 5.16
CA SER A 152 14.61 7.54 4.06
C SER A 152 14.58 6.01 3.99
N SER A 153 13.40 5.46 3.74
CA SER A 153 13.19 4.03 3.53
C SER A 153 12.35 3.81 2.28
N GLU A 154 12.86 3.00 1.37
CA GLU A 154 12.16 2.63 0.14
C GLU A 154 11.44 1.29 0.31
N ALA A 155 10.22 1.20 -0.21
CA ALA A 155 9.44 -0.02 -0.14
C ALA A 155 8.68 -0.29 -1.44
N THR A 156 8.84 -1.49 -1.98
CA THR A 156 7.95 -2.01 -3.00
C THR A 156 6.89 -2.87 -2.33
N MET A 157 5.62 -2.48 -2.46
CA MET A 157 4.51 -3.14 -1.81
C MET A 157 3.52 -3.71 -2.82
N VAL A 158 3.00 -4.89 -2.52
CA VAL A 158 1.83 -5.45 -3.19
C VAL A 158 0.63 -5.20 -2.30
N GLU A 159 -0.42 -4.65 -2.89
CA GLU A 159 -1.66 -4.31 -2.20
C GLU A 159 -2.83 -4.99 -2.88
N LEU A 160 -3.75 -5.49 -2.07
CA LEU A 160 -4.94 -6.24 -2.49
C LEU A 160 -6.20 -5.57 -1.92
N PRO A 161 -6.62 -4.41 -2.48
CA PRO A 161 -7.83 -3.73 -2.05
C PRO A 161 -9.08 -4.47 -2.51
N LEU A 162 -10.04 -4.62 -1.60
CA LEU A 162 -11.40 -5.10 -1.86
C LEU A 162 -12.37 -4.02 -1.39
N LEU A 163 -13.06 -3.40 -2.33
CA LEU A 163 -13.85 -2.21 -2.10
C LEU A 163 -15.26 -2.38 -2.61
N LEU A 164 -16.21 -1.79 -1.91
CA LEU A 164 -17.58 -1.63 -2.36
C LEU A 164 -17.72 -0.26 -3.02
N LYS A 165 -18.12 -0.25 -4.28
CA LYS A 165 -18.33 0.94 -5.09
C LYS A 165 -19.84 1.19 -5.25
N TYR A 166 -20.30 2.35 -4.81
CA TYR A 166 -21.66 2.82 -5.02
C TYR A 166 -21.65 3.93 -6.06
N ARG A 167 -22.33 3.72 -7.18
CA ARG A 167 -22.40 4.69 -8.28
C ARG A 167 -23.77 5.33 -8.41
N SER A 168 -23.77 6.60 -8.79
CA SER A 168 -24.98 7.38 -9.02
C SER A 168 -25.71 6.95 -10.31
N ILE A 169 -26.88 7.47 -10.53
CA ILE A 169 -27.57 7.40 -11.81
C ILE A 169 -26.72 8.15 -12.86
N ARG A 170 -26.72 7.65 -14.09
CA ARG A 170 -25.98 8.24 -15.19
C ARG A 170 -26.58 9.59 -15.59
N PHE A 171 -25.75 10.60 -15.65
CA PHE A 171 -26.10 11.91 -16.21
C PHE A 171 -25.26 12.14 -17.46
N ASN A 172 -25.91 12.16 -18.62
CA ASN A 172 -25.24 12.17 -19.93
C ASN A 172 -24.20 11.02 -20.04
N ASN A 173 -22.93 11.38 -20.20
CA ASN A 173 -21.82 10.44 -20.33
C ASN A 173 -20.97 10.31 -19.06
N THR A 174 -21.51 10.70 -17.92
CA THR A 174 -20.77 10.72 -16.65
C THR A 174 -21.59 10.10 -15.53
N ARG A 175 -20.92 9.39 -14.61
CA ARG A 175 -21.46 8.93 -13.32
C ARG A 175 -20.46 9.30 -12.23
N MET A 176 -20.96 9.80 -11.13
CA MET A 176 -20.20 9.96 -9.90
C MET A 176 -20.32 8.67 -9.08
N TYR A 177 -19.28 8.34 -8.34
CA TYR A 177 -19.30 7.20 -7.42
C TYR A 177 -18.51 7.47 -6.16
N PHE A 178 -18.90 6.73 -5.11
CA PHE A 178 -18.16 6.61 -3.87
C PHE A 178 -17.72 5.17 -3.71
N LEU A 179 -16.62 4.96 -2.99
CA LEU A 179 -16.13 3.63 -2.69
C LEU A 179 -15.56 3.58 -1.27
N GLY A 180 -15.60 2.41 -0.69
CA GLY A 180 -15.03 2.16 0.62
C GLY A 180 -14.83 0.66 0.84
N GLY A 181 -13.84 0.33 1.65
CA GLY A 181 -13.53 -1.06 1.98
C GLY A 181 -12.18 -1.22 2.65
N GLY A 182 -11.58 -2.40 2.50
CA GLY A 182 -10.31 -2.75 3.11
C GLY A 182 -9.27 -3.16 2.08
N SER A 183 -8.02 -3.04 2.48
CA SER A 183 -6.87 -3.47 1.68
C SER A 183 -5.90 -4.23 2.57
N TYR A 184 -5.40 -5.35 2.06
CA TYR A 184 -4.25 -6.05 2.63
C TYR A 184 -3.02 -5.72 1.82
N GLN A 185 -1.93 -5.34 2.50
CA GLN A 185 -0.68 -4.96 1.85
C GLN A 185 0.51 -5.70 2.45
N PHE A 186 1.47 -6.03 1.59
CA PHE A 186 2.72 -6.65 2.04
C PHE A 186 3.90 -6.19 1.18
N ARG A 187 5.08 -6.09 1.82
CA ARG A 187 6.35 -5.74 1.17
C ARG A 187 6.87 -6.93 0.36
N THR A 188 7.40 -6.68 -0.84
CA THR A 188 7.90 -7.73 -1.74
C THR A 188 9.29 -8.22 -1.36
N LYS A 189 10.12 -7.35 -0.73
CA LYS A 189 11.44 -7.72 -0.21
C LYS A 189 11.39 -7.71 1.32
N ALA A 190 11.87 -8.77 1.93
CA ALA A 190 12.11 -8.85 3.37
C ALA A 190 13.36 -8.02 3.74
N GLN A 191 13.26 -6.70 3.64
CA GLN A 191 14.28 -5.79 4.20
C GLN A 191 14.23 -5.76 5.73
N ASP A 192 13.16 -6.30 6.31
CA ASP A 192 12.97 -6.43 7.75
C ASP A 192 14.05 -7.30 8.41
N GLU A 193 14.67 -8.22 7.64
CA GLU A 193 15.73 -9.13 8.14
C GLU A 193 17.15 -8.54 8.00
N ALA A 194 17.31 -7.47 7.22
CA ALA A 194 18.65 -6.97 6.88
C ALA A 194 19.15 -5.85 7.80
N ASN A 195 18.36 -5.34 8.76
CA ASN A 195 18.68 -4.22 9.67
C ASN A 195 19.31 -3.00 8.94
N VAL A 196 18.88 -2.73 7.73
CA VAL A 196 19.45 -1.67 6.89
C VAL A 196 18.74 -0.32 7.14
N ASP A 197 17.47 -0.37 7.57
CA ASP A 197 16.68 0.83 7.83
C ASP A 197 16.85 1.30 9.29
N ASP A 198 17.08 2.59 9.51
CA ASP A 198 17.18 3.17 10.86
C ASP A 198 15.86 3.11 11.63
N ILE A 199 14.72 3.14 10.91
CA ILE A 199 13.37 2.93 11.44
C ILE A 199 12.78 1.70 10.77
N VAL A 200 12.73 0.59 11.50
CA VAL A 200 12.26 -0.68 10.94
C VAL A 200 10.75 -0.80 11.07
N MET A 201 10.11 -1.17 9.97
CA MET A 201 8.68 -1.34 9.90
C MET A 201 8.28 -2.71 9.39
N THR A 202 7.19 -3.22 9.97
CA THR A 202 6.56 -4.48 9.53
C THR A 202 6.22 -4.43 8.05
N GLY A 203 6.61 -5.47 7.33
CA GLY A 203 6.33 -5.62 5.91
C GLY A 203 4.86 -5.90 5.57
N ARG A 204 3.96 -6.04 6.55
CA ARG A 204 2.54 -6.35 6.37
C ARG A 204 1.67 -5.32 7.07
N ASP A 205 0.53 -4.98 6.45
CA ASP A 205 -0.46 -4.10 7.07
C ASP A 205 -1.84 -4.37 6.50
N VAL A 206 -2.86 -3.99 7.27
CA VAL A 206 -4.26 -3.93 6.84
C VAL A 206 -4.70 -2.49 6.91
N SER A 207 -5.31 -1.99 5.84
CA SER A 207 -5.77 -0.61 5.78
C SER A 207 -7.25 -0.52 5.41
N VAL A 208 -7.87 0.56 5.82
CA VAL A 208 -9.19 0.97 5.34
C VAL A 208 -9.00 2.04 4.27
N GLU A 209 -9.73 1.87 3.18
CA GLU A 209 -9.73 2.81 2.06
C GLU A 209 -11.12 3.39 1.85
N ALA A 210 -11.17 4.69 1.57
CA ALA A 210 -12.38 5.39 1.16
C ALA A 210 -12.04 6.38 0.05
N GLY A 211 -12.95 6.57 -0.89
CA GLY A 211 -12.69 7.47 -2.00
C GLY A 211 -13.93 7.82 -2.81
N MET A 212 -13.68 8.66 -3.79
CA MET A 212 -14.69 9.09 -4.76
C MET A 212 -14.08 9.27 -6.14
N GLY A 213 -14.90 9.20 -7.16
CA GLY A 213 -14.47 9.38 -8.53
C GLY A 213 -15.63 9.60 -9.50
N PHE A 214 -15.24 9.73 -10.75
CA PHE A 214 -16.18 9.91 -11.84
C PHE A 214 -15.90 8.86 -12.92
N GLU A 215 -16.95 8.24 -13.46
CA GLU A 215 -16.87 7.43 -14.68
C GLU A 215 -17.26 8.29 -15.86
N ILE A 216 -16.36 8.39 -16.83
CA ILE A 216 -16.55 9.12 -18.08
C ILE A 216 -16.58 8.09 -19.20
N TYR A 217 -17.67 8.03 -19.95
CA TYR A 217 -17.90 7.05 -21.00
C TYR A 217 -17.47 7.60 -22.35
N PHE A 218 -16.43 7.02 -22.93
CA PHE A 218 -16.01 7.25 -24.29
C PHE A 218 -16.56 6.15 -25.22
N LYS A 219 -16.39 6.32 -26.50
CA LYS A 219 -16.90 5.36 -27.51
C LYS A 219 -16.31 3.96 -27.36
N TYR A 220 -15.04 3.85 -26.97
CA TYR A 220 -14.28 2.61 -26.95
C TYR A 220 -13.82 2.17 -25.56
N PHE A 221 -13.80 3.05 -24.60
CA PHE A 221 -13.33 2.78 -23.25
C PHE A 221 -14.05 3.67 -22.23
N LYS A 222 -13.95 3.29 -21.00
CA LYS A 222 -14.43 4.06 -19.86
C LYS A 222 -13.20 4.56 -19.08
N PHE A 223 -13.13 5.86 -18.86
CA PHE A 223 -12.10 6.50 -18.06
C PHE A 223 -12.69 6.91 -16.72
N ALA A 224 -12.03 6.51 -15.62
CA ALA A 224 -12.54 6.83 -14.31
C ALA A 224 -11.44 7.40 -13.41
N PRO A 225 -11.24 8.73 -13.40
CA PRO A 225 -10.40 9.39 -12.43
C PRO A 225 -11.00 9.26 -11.03
N GLU A 226 -10.13 8.95 -10.05
CA GLU A 226 -10.57 8.63 -8.70
C GLU A 226 -9.53 9.10 -7.69
N ILE A 227 -9.98 9.59 -6.54
CA ILE A 227 -9.14 9.90 -5.39
C ILE A 227 -9.51 8.97 -4.23
N ARG A 228 -8.50 8.36 -3.61
CA ARG A 228 -8.64 7.49 -2.42
C ARG A 228 -7.77 7.96 -1.29
N PHE A 229 -8.31 7.79 -0.09
CA PHE A 229 -7.60 7.93 1.17
C PHE A 229 -7.43 6.53 1.75
N SER A 230 -6.21 6.20 2.16
CA SER A 230 -5.89 4.95 2.83
C SER A 230 -5.32 5.22 4.21
N HIS A 231 -5.77 4.44 5.19
CA HIS A 231 -5.31 4.51 6.58
C HIS A 231 -5.01 3.11 7.11
N GLY A 232 -3.74 2.87 7.47
CA GLY A 232 -3.29 1.62 8.08
C GLY A 232 -3.87 1.44 9.48
N LEU A 233 -4.35 0.25 9.77
CA LEU A 233 -4.94 -0.11 11.05
C LEU A 233 -3.92 -0.73 12.01
N MET A 234 -2.92 -1.43 11.47
CA MET A 234 -1.91 -2.11 12.28
C MET A 234 -0.80 -1.14 12.71
N ASN A 235 -0.20 -1.41 13.86
CA ASN A 235 1.06 -0.78 14.20
C ASN A 235 2.18 -1.39 13.36
N ALA A 236 2.74 -0.59 12.47
CA ALA A 236 3.82 -1.02 11.60
C ALA A 236 5.20 -0.93 12.24
N TYR A 237 5.32 -0.32 13.43
CA TYR A 237 6.59 -0.08 14.10
C TYR A 237 7.15 -1.34 14.75
N GLN A 238 8.44 -1.64 14.49
CA GLN A 238 9.20 -2.71 15.12
C GLN A 238 10.27 -2.13 16.04
N VAL A 239 10.00 -2.15 17.34
CA VAL A 239 10.87 -1.56 18.37
C VAL A 239 12.24 -2.25 18.40
N GLU A 240 12.27 -3.60 18.36
CA GLU A 240 13.47 -4.40 18.60
C GLU A 240 14.58 -4.16 17.55
N ASN A 241 14.20 -3.80 16.33
CA ASN A 241 15.13 -3.64 15.20
C ASN A 241 15.42 -2.17 14.85
N THR A 242 14.76 -1.23 15.51
CA THR A 242 14.97 0.22 15.31
C THR A 242 16.14 0.71 16.16
N ARG A 243 16.78 1.79 15.77
CA ARG A 243 17.87 2.43 16.54
C ARG A 243 17.45 2.72 17.98
N PRO A 244 18.35 2.50 18.97
CA PRO A 244 18.03 2.65 20.39
C PRO A 244 17.54 4.04 20.79
N ASP A 245 18.04 5.09 20.14
CA ASP A 245 17.65 6.50 20.37
C ASP A 245 16.19 6.78 19.94
N LEU A 246 15.71 6.10 18.91
CA LEU A 246 14.35 6.24 18.41
C LEU A 246 13.36 5.29 19.11
N GLN A 247 13.84 4.19 19.71
CA GLN A 247 12.98 3.22 20.42
C GLN A 247 12.23 3.86 21.59
N THR A 248 12.87 4.79 22.29
CA THR A 248 12.28 5.51 23.42
C THR A 248 11.32 6.62 23.00
N ALA A 249 11.52 7.16 21.78
CA ALA A 249 10.74 8.29 21.28
C ALA A 249 9.42 7.89 20.63
N ILE A 250 9.34 6.71 19.99
CA ILE A 250 8.21 6.31 19.13
C ILE A 250 7.46 5.14 19.76
N GLU A 251 6.14 5.29 19.94
CA GLU A 251 5.24 4.22 20.42
C GLU A 251 4.64 3.43 19.26
N SER A 252 4.11 4.14 18.25
CA SER A 252 3.44 3.49 17.13
C SER A 252 3.55 4.29 15.85
N ILE A 253 3.57 3.56 14.73
CA ILE A 253 3.58 4.11 13.37
C ILE A 253 2.45 3.47 12.58
N ARG A 254 1.62 4.29 11.93
CA ARG A 254 0.58 3.85 11.00
C ARG A 254 0.75 4.52 9.66
N ARG A 255 0.59 3.76 8.58
CA ARG A 255 0.71 4.27 7.22
C ARG A 255 -0.52 5.06 6.83
N LYS A 256 -0.32 6.16 6.10
CA LYS A 256 -1.37 6.96 5.49
C LYS A 256 -0.98 7.32 4.07
N SER A 257 -1.94 7.29 3.17
CA SER A 257 -1.71 7.76 1.81
C SER A 257 -2.95 8.40 1.20
N ILE A 258 -2.69 9.33 0.30
CA ILE A 258 -3.69 9.91 -0.60
C ILE A 258 -3.25 9.51 -2.00
N THR A 259 -4.14 8.87 -2.75
CA THR A 259 -3.83 8.30 -4.06
C THR A 259 -4.81 8.79 -5.10
N VAL A 260 -4.30 9.25 -6.22
CA VAL A 260 -5.09 9.58 -7.42
C VAL A 260 -4.92 8.45 -8.42
N TYR A 261 -6.04 7.86 -8.81
CA TYR A 261 -6.09 6.76 -9.78
C TYR A 261 -6.61 7.27 -11.13
N LEU A 262 -6.01 6.77 -12.19
CA LEU A 262 -6.47 6.91 -13.55
C LEU A 262 -6.86 5.51 -14.05
N ASN A 263 -8.14 5.18 -13.92
CA ASN A 263 -8.68 3.88 -14.27
C ASN A 263 -9.14 3.83 -15.72
N PHE A 264 -8.75 2.77 -16.44
CA PHE A 264 -9.11 2.49 -17.83
C PHE A 264 -9.85 1.15 -17.90
N GLN A 265 -11.09 1.16 -18.41
CA GLN A 265 -12.01 0.01 -18.39
C GLN A 265 -12.62 -0.21 -19.76
#